data_e1d16de90f3ba773db737d70b5d1a92c
#
_entry.id   e1d16de90f3ba773db737d70b5d1a92c
#
_cell.length_a   1.000
_cell.length_b   1.000
_cell.length_c   1.000
_cell.angle_alpha   90.00
_cell.angle_beta   90.00
_cell.angle_gamma   90.00
#
_symmetry.space_group_name_H-M   'P 1'
#
loop_
_entity.id
_entity.type
_entity.pdbx_description
1 polymer ?
#
loop_
_entity_poly.entity_id
_entity_poly.type
_entity_poly.pdbx_seq_one_letter_code
_entity_poly.pdbx_strand_id
1 'polypeptide(L)'
;AKVRSIYVGDREADRAFRGQPVTIQLDREVDVSRGCVLTRESKAELGDHITTSLLWMDDEPLTIGKNFYVKLGTRRVPGTVTAIQYAIDVNTGEHHPAETLQKNELAVCELSFVEPIPVAPFRVHKTLGELILIDRVSNMTSACGVVETVHAEITSEKDNLRAALKAQSPTAFVFDLSKSELTLSTLSGAERLLTLDGRHTYLYVPEEQEPAGLIVDHLLNAG
;
A
#
# COMPACT_ATOMS: atom_id res chain seq x y z
N ALA A 1 12.52 -16.64 16.56
CA ALA A 1 13.72 -16.28 17.32
C ALA A 1 13.36 -15.92 18.75
N LYS A 2 14.32 -16.05 19.69
CA LYS A 2 14.19 -15.60 21.06
C LYS A 2 15.09 -14.39 21.28
N VAL A 3 14.72 -13.51 22.20
CA VAL A 3 15.59 -12.43 22.63
C VAL A 3 16.71 -13.04 23.50
N ARG A 4 17.96 -12.82 23.08
CA ARG A 4 19.16 -13.27 23.80
C ARG A 4 19.60 -12.24 24.82
N SER A 5 19.67 -10.97 24.41
CA SER A 5 20.03 -9.85 25.27
C SER A 5 19.33 -8.56 24.86
N ILE A 6 19.18 -7.66 25.80
CA ILE A 6 18.61 -6.32 25.62
C ILE A 6 19.65 -5.30 26.10
N TYR A 7 19.88 -4.26 25.32
CA TYR A 7 20.77 -3.15 25.68
C TYR A 7 19.98 -1.83 25.69
N VAL A 8 20.17 -1.07 26.75
CA VAL A 8 19.68 0.30 26.91
C VAL A 8 20.89 1.23 26.86
N GLY A 9 21.08 1.90 25.72
CA GLY A 9 22.38 2.51 25.41
C GLY A 9 23.44 1.42 25.35
N ASP A 10 24.55 1.59 26.09
CA ASP A 10 25.67 0.65 26.13
C ASP A 10 25.60 -0.37 27.29
N ARG A 11 24.49 -0.41 28.04
CA ARG A 11 24.33 -1.29 29.21
C ARG A 11 23.36 -2.41 28.92
N GLU A 12 23.75 -3.62 29.23
CA GLU A 12 22.84 -4.77 29.21
C GLU A 12 21.77 -4.63 30.31
N ALA A 13 20.54 -4.99 29.99
CA ALA A 13 19.39 -4.88 30.87
C ALA A 13 18.52 -6.14 30.78
N ASP A 14 17.98 -6.55 31.93
CA ASP A 14 17.10 -7.72 32.01
C ASP A 14 15.70 -7.45 31.41
N ARG A 15 15.31 -6.19 31.32
CA ARG A 15 14.00 -5.78 30.85
C ARG A 15 14.02 -4.37 30.22
N ALA A 16 13.09 -4.13 29.33
CA ALA A 16 12.84 -2.84 28.70
C ALA A 16 11.37 -2.43 28.88
N PHE A 17 11.10 -1.14 28.78
CA PHE A 17 9.78 -0.58 28.98
C PHE A 17 9.29 0.13 27.69
N ARG A 18 7.98 0.31 27.61
CA ARG A 18 7.36 1.04 26.50
C ARG A 18 7.94 2.46 26.37
N GLY A 19 8.26 2.86 25.15
CA GLY A 19 8.83 4.17 24.85
C GLY A 19 10.35 4.26 25.04
N GLN A 20 11.00 3.17 25.46
CA GLN A 20 12.44 3.12 25.67
C GLN A 20 13.14 2.63 24.39
N PRO A 21 14.12 3.39 23.85
CA PRO A 21 14.95 2.90 22.76
C PRO A 21 15.89 1.81 23.28
N VAL A 22 15.91 0.68 22.58
CA VAL A 22 16.70 -0.48 22.97
C VAL A 22 17.34 -1.15 21.75
N THR A 23 18.48 -1.80 22.00
CA THR A 23 19.05 -2.75 21.05
C THR A 23 18.72 -4.16 21.53
N ILE A 24 18.16 -4.97 20.64
CA ILE A 24 17.78 -6.36 20.92
C ILE A 24 18.70 -7.28 20.13
N GLN A 25 19.34 -8.22 20.80
CA GLN A 25 20.07 -9.31 20.15
C GLN A 25 19.22 -10.57 20.17
N LEU A 26 19.10 -11.20 19.02
CA LEU A 26 18.36 -12.46 18.86
C LEU A 26 19.31 -13.66 19.02
N ASP A 27 18.73 -14.82 19.36
CA ASP A 27 19.46 -16.09 19.57
C ASP A 27 19.95 -16.73 18.25
N ARG A 28 19.47 -16.24 17.12
CA ARG A 28 19.85 -16.69 15.76
C ARG A 28 19.73 -15.55 14.77
N GLU A 29 20.39 -15.67 13.63
CA GLU A 29 20.21 -14.78 12.52
C GLU A 29 18.77 -14.86 11.98
N VAL A 30 18.14 -13.70 11.86
CA VAL A 30 16.82 -13.51 11.27
C VAL A 30 16.90 -12.24 10.44
N ASP A 31 16.35 -12.27 9.24
CA ASP A 31 16.26 -11.08 8.42
C ASP A 31 15.26 -10.09 9.06
N VAL A 32 15.80 -9.15 9.81
CA VAL A 32 15.07 -8.06 10.45
C VAL A 32 15.62 -6.75 9.92
N SER A 33 14.88 -6.15 9.03
CA SER A 33 15.22 -4.86 8.41
C SER A 33 14.29 -3.75 8.90
N ARG A 34 14.61 -2.52 8.48
CA ARG A 34 13.77 -1.35 8.79
C ARG A 34 12.34 -1.55 8.27
N GLY A 35 11.37 -1.37 9.14
CA GLY A 35 9.94 -1.58 8.84
C GLY A 35 9.39 -2.91 9.37
N CYS A 36 10.26 -3.81 9.85
CA CYS A 36 9.79 -5.02 10.53
C CYS A 36 9.19 -4.68 11.89
N VAL A 37 8.15 -5.41 12.27
CA VAL A 37 7.50 -5.33 13.59
C VAL A 37 7.72 -6.65 14.31
N LEU A 38 8.32 -6.59 15.50
CA LEU A 38 8.49 -7.76 16.35
C LEU A 38 7.25 -7.93 17.22
N THR A 39 6.63 -9.10 17.15
CA THR A 39 5.43 -9.43 17.93
C THR A 39 5.66 -10.68 18.76
N ARG A 40 4.96 -10.78 19.89
CA ARG A 40 4.92 -11.98 20.72
C ARG A 40 3.53 -12.61 20.60
N GLU A 41 3.48 -13.89 20.24
CA GLU A 41 2.26 -14.74 20.21
C GLU A 41 1.14 -14.31 19.24
N SER A 42 1.12 -13.07 18.79
CA SER A 42 0.19 -12.57 17.79
C SER A 42 0.90 -12.21 16.50
N LYS A 43 0.27 -12.44 15.37
CA LYS A 43 0.72 -11.87 14.10
C LYS A 43 0.26 -10.41 14.05
N ALA A 44 1.14 -9.50 13.66
CA ALA A 44 0.69 -8.17 13.27
C ALA A 44 -0.24 -8.32 12.07
N GLU A 45 -1.32 -7.58 12.05
CA GLU A 45 -2.20 -7.50 10.89
C GLU A 45 -1.43 -6.86 9.74
N LEU A 46 -1.48 -7.50 8.58
CA LEU A 46 -0.91 -6.96 7.35
C LEU A 46 -2.08 -6.49 6.49
N GLY A 47 -1.99 -5.26 6.01
CA GLY A 47 -3.01 -4.69 5.13
C GLY A 47 -2.36 -3.89 4.02
N ASP A 48 -3.00 -3.92 2.86
CA ASP A 48 -2.65 -3.11 1.69
C ASP A 48 -3.77 -2.14 1.28
N HIS A 49 -4.91 -2.20 1.99
CA HIS A 49 -6.03 -1.31 1.81
C HIS A 49 -6.57 -0.86 3.17
N ILE A 50 -6.71 0.45 3.36
CA ILE A 50 -7.17 1.05 4.62
C ILE A 50 -8.15 2.19 4.38
N THR A 51 -9.07 2.36 5.34
CA THR A 51 -9.80 3.63 5.50
C THR A 51 -9.05 4.50 6.50
N THR A 52 -8.86 5.75 6.18
CA THR A 52 -8.09 6.71 6.99
C THR A 52 -8.78 8.07 7.05
N SER A 53 -8.74 8.71 8.22
CA SER A 53 -9.02 10.14 8.35
C SER A 53 -7.76 10.90 7.97
N LEU A 54 -7.84 11.76 6.96
CA LEU A 54 -6.74 12.57 6.41
C LEU A 54 -7.01 14.06 6.60
N LEU A 55 -6.02 14.78 7.11
CA LEU A 55 -5.92 16.23 7.03
C LEU A 55 -5.02 16.59 5.84
N TRP A 56 -5.57 17.27 4.84
CA TRP A 56 -4.82 17.72 3.67
C TRP A 56 -4.08 19.01 3.96
N MET A 57 -2.78 19.08 3.66
CA MET A 57 -1.90 20.21 4.02
C MET A 57 -1.23 20.86 2.82
N ASP A 58 -1.30 20.25 1.64
CA ASP A 58 -0.67 20.74 0.42
C ASP A 58 -1.46 21.92 -0.17
N ASP A 59 -0.76 22.80 -0.91
CA ASP A 59 -1.39 23.89 -1.66
C ASP A 59 -2.11 23.39 -2.91
N GLU A 60 -1.62 22.29 -3.52
CA GLU A 60 -2.33 21.61 -4.60
C GLU A 60 -3.45 20.74 -4.05
N PRO A 61 -4.67 20.80 -4.62
CA PRO A 61 -5.78 19.96 -4.19
C PRO A 61 -5.45 18.45 -4.32
N LEU A 62 -5.91 17.65 -3.36
CA LEU A 62 -5.90 16.22 -3.49
C LEU A 62 -6.91 15.79 -4.55
N THR A 63 -6.46 14.97 -5.49
CA THR A 63 -7.30 14.29 -6.47
C THR A 63 -7.19 12.77 -6.32
N ILE A 64 -8.30 12.08 -6.56
CA ILE A 64 -8.33 10.60 -6.56
C ILE A 64 -7.37 10.07 -7.63
N GLY A 65 -6.65 9.01 -7.29
CA GLY A 65 -5.64 8.39 -8.15
C GLY A 65 -4.23 9.00 -8.04
N LYS A 66 -4.05 10.08 -7.29
CA LYS A 66 -2.71 10.65 -7.05
C LYS A 66 -1.88 9.69 -6.18
N ASN A 67 -0.63 9.48 -6.59
CA ASN A 67 0.31 8.56 -5.94
C ASN A 67 1.25 9.31 -4.98
N PHE A 68 1.44 8.73 -3.81
CA PHE A 68 2.29 9.25 -2.75
C PHE A 68 3.27 8.19 -2.24
N TYR A 69 4.28 8.59 -1.49
CA TYR A 69 4.86 7.71 -0.51
C TYR A 69 4.07 7.81 0.79
N VAL A 70 3.57 6.68 1.26
CA VAL A 70 2.92 6.59 2.57
C VAL A 70 3.97 6.17 3.59
N LYS A 71 4.18 6.98 4.60
CA LYS A 71 5.04 6.64 5.74
C LYS A 71 4.17 6.31 6.93
N LEU A 72 4.24 5.05 7.36
CA LEU A 72 3.54 4.52 8.52
C LEU A 72 4.57 3.82 9.43
N GLY A 73 4.70 4.31 10.64
CA GLY A 73 5.78 3.90 11.53
C GLY A 73 7.16 4.12 10.90
N THR A 74 7.95 3.05 10.79
CA THR A 74 9.26 3.09 10.12
C THR A 74 9.22 2.67 8.65
N ARG A 75 8.05 2.21 8.16
CA ARG A 75 7.84 1.79 6.77
C ARG A 75 7.54 2.99 5.87
N ARG A 76 8.05 2.97 4.65
CA ARG A 76 7.72 3.91 3.57
C ARG A 76 7.41 3.10 2.33
N VAL A 77 6.17 3.17 1.87
CA VAL A 77 5.69 2.41 0.72
C VAL A 77 4.96 3.33 -0.26
N PRO A 78 4.98 3.05 -1.55
CA PRO A 78 4.10 3.71 -2.50
C PRO A 78 2.65 3.37 -2.19
N GLY A 79 1.78 4.37 -2.28
CA GLY A 79 0.34 4.22 -2.10
C GLY A 79 -0.44 5.26 -2.87
N THR A 80 -1.71 4.99 -3.04
CA THR A 80 -2.64 5.80 -3.84
C THR A 80 -3.89 6.08 -3.02
N VAL A 81 -4.38 7.32 -3.08
CA VAL A 81 -5.72 7.65 -2.60
C VAL A 81 -6.72 7.18 -3.65
N THR A 82 -7.48 6.14 -3.34
CA THR A 82 -8.40 5.49 -4.27
C THR A 82 -9.80 6.06 -4.24
N ALA A 83 -10.20 6.63 -3.09
CA ALA A 83 -11.49 7.30 -2.94
C ALA A 83 -11.44 8.35 -1.82
N ILE A 84 -12.27 9.37 -1.93
CA ILE A 84 -12.67 10.25 -0.84
C ILE A 84 -14.10 9.88 -0.51
N GLN A 85 -14.35 9.33 0.69
CA GLN A 85 -15.69 8.91 1.10
C GLN A 85 -16.56 10.13 1.40
N TYR A 86 -16.02 11.06 2.19
CA TYR A 86 -16.65 12.33 2.54
C TYR A 86 -15.62 13.26 3.20
N ALA A 87 -15.85 14.55 3.07
CA ALA A 87 -15.15 15.57 3.87
C ALA A 87 -15.92 15.89 5.15
N ILE A 88 -15.20 16.40 6.15
CA ILE A 88 -15.72 16.71 7.48
C ILE A 88 -15.51 18.20 7.73
N ASP A 89 -16.59 18.93 7.99
CA ASP A 89 -16.48 20.30 8.49
C ASP A 89 -15.95 20.27 9.93
N VAL A 90 -14.76 20.80 10.14
CA VAL A 90 -14.09 20.77 11.46
C VAL A 90 -14.79 21.62 12.52
N ASN A 91 -15.68 22.55 12.13
CA ASN A 91 -16.41 23.41 13.06
C ASN A 91 -17.72 22.76 13.53
N THR A 92 -18.42 22.11 12.61
CA THR A 92 -19.76 21.51 12.87
C THR A 92 -19.70 20.02 13.09
N GLY A 93 -18.67 19.35 12.55
CA GLY A 93 -18.58 17.88 12.49
C GLY A 93 -19.49 17.26 11.42
N GLU A 94 -20.11 18.08 10.56
CA GLU A 94 -20.98 17.58 9.50
C GLU A 94 -20.17 16.97 8.36
N HIS A 95 -20.73 15.92 7.75
CA HIS A 95 -20.14 15.23 6.62
C HIS A 95 -20.75 15.73 5.32
N HIS A 96 -19.92 15.97 4.31
CA HIS A 96 -20.37 16.38 2.99
C HIS A 96 -19.61 15.64 1.87
N PRO A 97 -20.24 15.39 0.72
CA PRO A 97 -19.58 14.78 -0.42
C PRO A 97 -18.41 15.65 -0.89
N ALA A 98 -17.29 15.02 -1.24
CA ALA A 98 -16.14 15.71 -1.82
C ALA A 98 -15.46 14.80 -2.86
N GLU A 99 -15.06 15.37 -3.98
CA GLU A 99 -14.27 14.70 -5.03
C GLU A 99 -12.79 15.10 -4.96
N THR A 100 -12.51 16.21 -4.32
CA THR A 100 -11.16 16.77 -4.09
C THR A 100 -11.07 17.34 -2.68
N LEU A 101 -9.86 17.47 -2.14
CA LEU A 101 -9.63 18.17 -0.87
C LEU A 101 -8.76 19.38 -1.09
N GLN A 102 -9.18 20.50 -0.54
CA GLN A 102 -8.39 21.71 -0.46
C GLN A 102 -7.52 21.69 0.81
N LYS A 103 -6.54 22.57 0.84
CA LYS A 103 -5.66 22.75 2.01
C LYS A 103 -6.48 23.00 3.29
N ASN A 104 -6.09 22.30 4.36
CA ASN A 104 -6.75 22.30 5.68
C ASN A 104 -8.12 21.63 5.73
N GLU A 105 -8.49 20.88 4.70
CA GLU A 105 -9.70 20.04 4.76
C GLU A 105 -9.39 18.69 5.39
N LEU A 106 -10.34 18.22 6.19
CA LEU A 106 -10.35 16.89 6.82
C LEU A 106 -11.33 15.99 6.08
N ALA A 107 -10.92 14.78 5.77
CA ALA A 107 -11.79 13.83 5.09
C ALA A 107 -11.51 12.38 5.50
N VAL A 108 -12.47 11.51 5.25
CA VAL A 108 -12.28 10.07 5.29
C VAL A 108 -11.99 9.58 3.87
N CYS A 109 -10.85 8.91 3.71
CA CYS A 109 -10.32 8.47 2.43
C CYS A 109 -9.97 6.98 2.46
N GLU A 110 -10.01 6.37 1.28
CA GLU A 110 -9.46 5.04 1.04
C GLU A 110 -8.04 5.16 0.48
N LEU A 111 -7.13 4.38 1.04
CA LEU A 111 -5.76 4.25 0.57
C LEU A 111 -5.43 2.80 0.23
N SER A 112 -4.78 2.60 -0.92
CA SER A 112 -4.17 1.31 -1.28
C SER A 112 -2.66 1.44 -1.32
N PHE A 113 -1.96 0.40 -0.85
CA PHE A 113 -0.51 0.28 -0.90
C PHE A 113 -0.09 -0.75 -1.96
N VAL A 114 1.11 -0.61 -2.49
CA VAL A 114 1.64 -1.58 -3.48
C VAL A 114 2.00 -2.93 -2.85
N GLU A 115 2.20 -2.96 -1.53
CA GLU A 115 2.51 -4.18 -0.78
C GLU A 115 1.83 -4.13 0.60
N PRO A 116 1.45 -5.29 1.17
CA PRO A 116 0.92 -5.35 2.52
C PRO A 116 1.97 -4.91 3.55
N ILE A 117 1.56 -4.08 4.49
CA ILE A 117 2.43 -3.59 5.57
C ILE A 117 1.77 -3.86 6.93
N PRO A 118 2.57 -3.99 8.01
CA PRO A 118 2.02 -4.02 9.36
C PRO A 118 1.26 -2.73 9.66
N VAL A 119 -0.04 -2.85 9.89
CA VAL A 119 -0.94 -1.72 10.10
C VAL A 119 -2.00 -2.11 11.14
N ALA A 120 -2.50 -1.15 11.88
CA ALA A 120 -3.60 -1.34 12.82
C ALA A 120 -4.44 -0.05 12.92
N PRO A 121 -5.72 -0.13 13.29
CA PRO A 121 -6.49 1.05 13.61
C PRO A 121 -5.80 1.88 14.71
N PHE A 122 -5.76 3.20 14.54
CA PHE A 122 -5.07 4.11 15.46
C PHE A 122 -5.52 3.96 16.91
N ARG A 123 -6.80 3.66 17.13
CA ARG A 123 -7.36 3.42 18.47
C ARG A 123 -6.77 2.19 19.15
N VAL A 124 -6.32 1.19 18.36
CA VAL A 124 -5.73 -0.05 18.84
C VAL A 124 -4.22 0.13 19.06
N HIS A 125 -3.54 0.68 18.07
CA HIS A 125 -2.08 0.85 18.12
C HIS A 125 -1.64 2.13 17.41
N LYS A 126 -1.31 3.18 18.18
CA LYS A 126 -0.99 4.50 17.65
C LYS A 126 0.11 4.47 16.59
N THR A 127 1.26 3.88 16.89
CA THR A 127 2.42 3.86 15.98
C THR A 127 2.18 3.10 14.68
N LEU A 128 1.29 2.10 14.69
CA LEU A 128 0.89 1.35 13.49
C LEU A 128 -0.39 1.92 12.84
N GLY A 129 -0.94 2.98 13.39
CA GLY A 129 -2.17 3.60 12.92
C GLY A 129 -2.03 5.08 12.55
N GLU A 130 -0.85 5.68 12.69
CA GLU A 130 -0.56 7.04 12.25
C GLU A 130 0.25 7.04 10.97
N LEU A 131 -0.08 7.94 10.04
CA LEU A 131 0.60 8.00 8.75
C LEU A 131 0.75 9.45 8.23
N ILE A 132 1.69 9.61 7.31
CA ILE A 132 1.80 10.80 6.48
C ILE A 132 1.87 10.42 5.01
N LEU A 133 1.32 11.29 4.15
CA LEU A 133 1.48 11.23 2.71
C LEU A 133 2.60 12.19 2.31
N ILE A 134 3.55 11.68 1.54
CA ILE A 134 4.70 12.43 1.05
C ILE A 134 4.60 12.49 -0.47
N ASP A 135 4.60 13.68 -1.03
CA ASP A 135 4.61 13.85 -2.49
C ASP A 135 5.89 13.25 -3.08
N ARG A 136 5.74 12.51 -4.17
CA ARG A 136 6.84 11.71 -4.77
C ARG A 136 7.87 12.56 -5.52
N VAL A 137 7.49 13.76 -5.92
CA VAL A 137 8.34 14.68 -6.70
C VAL A 137 9.06 15.65 -5.78
N SER A 138 8.30 16.38 -4.98
CA SER A 138 8.83 17.40 -4.07
C SER A 138 9.44 16.84 -2.78
N ASN A 139 9.05 15.61 -2.40
CA ASN A 139 9.33 15.00 -1.09
C ASN A 139 8.77 15.79 0.11
N MET A 140 7.83 16.68 -0.13
CA MET A 140 7.11 17.41 0.92
C MET A 140 5.97 16.57 1.49
N THR A 141 5.64 16.81 2.76
CA THR A 141 4.48 16.17 3.39
C THR A 141 3.21 16.87 2.90
N SER A 142 2.36 16.12 2.20
CA SER A 142 1.10 16.62 1.65
C SER A 142 -0.11 16.37 2.55
N ALA A 143 -0.06 15.35 3.41
CA ALA A 143 -1.13 15.06 4.37
C ALA A 143 -0.61 14.33 5.61
N CYS A 144 -1.35 14.42 6.69
CA CYS A 144 -1.23 13.51 7.83
C CYS A 144 -2.59 12.86 8.12
N GLY A 145 -2.56 11.68 8.72
CA GLY A 145 -3.80 10.97 9.01
C GLY A 145 -3.65 9.83 10.00
N VAL A 146 -4.81 9.26 10.30
CA VAL A 146 -4.93 8.11 11.20
C VAL A 146 -5.77 7.02 10.56
N VAL A 147 -5.34 5.78 10.73
CA VAL A 147 -6.05 4.60 10.24
C VAL A 147 -7.30 4.37 11.08
N GLU A 148 -8.46 4.35 10.42
CA GLU A 148 -9.74 4.01 11.04
C GLU A 148 -9.99 2.52 10.97
N THR A 149 -9.83 1.95 9.79
CA THR A 149 -10.11 0.54 9.52
C THR A 149 -9.05 -0.04 8.59
N VAL A 150 -8.64 -1.27 8.86
CA VAL A 150 -7.83 -2.09 7.96
C VAL A 150 -8.78 -3.03 7.24
N HIS A 151 -8.75 -3.01 5.93
CA HIS A 151 -9.52 -3.97 5.14
C HIS A 151 -8.70 -5.24 4.99
N ALA A 152 -9.29 -6.38 5.37
CA ALA A 152 -8.68 -7.67 5.11
C ALA A 152 -8.47 -7.82 3.60
N GLU A 153 -7.35 -8.41 3.21
CA GLU A 153 -7.10 -8.74 1.79
C GLU A 153 -8.36 -9.39 1.22
N ILE A 154 -8.98 -8.71 0.26
CA ILE A 154 -9.95 -9.37 -0.59
C ILE A 154 -9.11 -10.34 -1.41
N THR A 155 -9.08 -11.60 -1.00
CA THR A 155 -8.55 -12.73 -1.77
C THR A 155 -9.40 -12.85 -3.05
N SER A 156 -9.10 -12.01 -4.00
CA SER A 156 -9.76 -11.93 -5.29
C SER A 156 -8.81 -12.46 -6.38
N GLU A 157 -9.32 -12.66 -7.57
CA GLU A 157 -8.53 -13.01 -8.75
C GLU A 157 -7.27 -12.11 -8.92
N LYS A 158 -7.28 -10.88 -8.36
CA LYS A 158 -6.12 -9.98 -8.30
C LYS A 158 -4.93 -10.56 -7.52
N ASP A 159 -5.16 -11.36 -6.49
CA ASP A 159 -4.07 -11.94 -5.69
C ASP A 159 -3.45 -13.14 -6.37
N ASN A 160 -4.24 -13.91 -7.11
CA ASN A 160 -3.72 -14.94 -7.99
C ASN A 160 -2.87 -14.34 -9.12
N LEU A 161 -3.28 -13.19 -9.65
CA LEU A 161 -2.53 -12.42 -10.63
C LEU A 161 -1.23 -11.87 -10.04
N ARG A 162 -1.26 -11.26 -8.84
CA ARG A 162 -0.07 -10.76 -8.13
C ARG A 162 0.89 -11.89 -7.76
N ALA A 163 0.39 -13.05 -7.32
CA ALA A 163 1.21 -14.21 -6.99
C ALA A 163 1.91 -14.79 -8.22
N ALA A 164 1.21 -14.90 -9.35
CA ALA A 164 1.78 -15.34 -10.63
C ALA A 164 2.84 -14.35 -11.14
N LEU A 165 2.60 -13.05 -10.97
CA LEU A 165 3.54 -12.00 -11.39
C LEU A 165 4.81 -11.93 -10.51
N LYS A 166 4.72 -12.30 -9.23
CA LYS A 166 5.89 -12.41 -8.34
C LYS A 166 6.82 -13.58 -8.70
N ALA A 167 6.34 -14.57 -9.43
CA ALA A 167 7.11 -15.79 -9.78
C ALA A 167 8.18 -15.56 -10.88
N GLN A 168 8.35 -14.35 -11.41
CA GLN A 168 9.35 -13.99 -12.45
C GLN A 168 9.35 -14.86 -13.72
N SER A 169 8.33 -15.68 -13.92
CA SER A 169 8.17 -16.44 -15.15
C SER A 169 7.37 -15.63 -16.19
N PRO A 170 7.72 -15.69 -17.46
CA PRO A 170 6.93 -15.07 -18.52
C PRO A 170 5.51 -15.64 -18.47
N THR A 171 4.53 -14.78 -18.30
CA THR A 171 3.13 -15.19 -18.14
C THR A 171 2.26 -14.32 -19.03
N ALA A 172 1.45 -14.97 -19.87
CA ALA A 172 0.45 -14.30 -20.68
C ALA A 172 -0.94 -14.46 -20.05
N PHE A 173 -1.68 -13.37 -19.95
CA PHE A 173 -3.07 -13.35 -19.52
C PHE A 173 -3.95 -12.99 -20.72
N VAL A 174 -4.93 -13.82 -21.00
CA VAL A 174 -5.92 -13.56 -22.06
C VAL A 174 -7.24 -13.17 -21.41
N PHE A 175 -7.73 -11.97 -21.72
CA PHE A 175 -8.98 -11.46 -21.18
C PHE A 175 -10.03 -11.38 -22.31
N ASP A 176 -11.14 -12.09 -22.15
CA ASP A 176 -12.31 -11.94 -23.02
C ASP A 176 -13.19 -10.81 -22.47
N LEU A 177 -13.03 -9.62 -23.03
CA LEU A 177 -13.76 -8.43 -22.58
C LEU A 177 -15.28 -8.52 -22.86
N SER A 178 -15.71 -9.42 -23.76
CA SER A 178 -17.14 -9.63 -24.04
C SER A 178 -17.86 -10.38 -22.90
N LYS A 179 -17.10 -11.07 -22.04
CA LYS A 179 -17.60 -11.90 -20.94
C LYS A 179 -17.19 -11.42 -19.56
N SER A 180 -16.49 -10.31 -19.47
CA SER A 180 -15.99 -9.76 -18.22
C SER A 180 -16.45 -8.32 -18.01
N GLU A 181 -16.52 -7.89 -16.75
CA GLU A 181 -16.76 -6.49 -16.39
C GLU A 181 -15.51 -5.61 -16.57
N LEU A 182 -14.38 -6.21 -16.99
CA LEU A 182 -13.13 -5.51 -17.21
C LEU A 182 -13.22 -4.68 -18.50
N THR A 183 -12.69 -3.48 -18.44
CA THR A 183 -12.56 -2.59 -19.60
C THR A 183 -11.11 -2.49 -20.05
N LEU A 184 -10.88 -2.11 -21.29
CA LEU A 184 -9.54 -1.84 -21.80
C LEU A 184 -8.80 -0.77 -20.96
N SER A 185 -9.52 0.21 -20.45
CA SER A 185 -9.00 1.23 -19.53
C SER A 185 -8.49 0.63 -18.22
N THR A 186 -9.21 -0.34 -17.67
CA THR A 186 -8.81 -1.05 -16.44
C THR A 186 -7.54 -1.86 -16.66
N LEU A 187 -7.44 -2.56 -17.80
CA LEU A 187 -6.25 -3.35 -18.16
C LEU A 187 -5.03 -2.46 -18.45
N SER A 188 -5.20 -1.35 -19.12
CA SER A 188 -4.14 -0.35 -19.34
C SER A 188 -3.66 0.26 -18.04
N GLY A 189 -4.56 0.50 -17.09
CA GLY A 189 -4.20 0.92 -15.72
C GLY A 189 -3.36 -0.12 -14.99
N ALA A 190 -3.72 -1.40 -15.10
CA ALA A 190 -2.98 -2.51 -14.50
C ALA A 190 -1.58 -2.67 -15.13
N GLU A 191 -1.46 -2.60 -16.47
CA GLU A 191 -0.18 -2.63 -17.17
C GLU A 191 0.75 -1.51 -16.70
N ARG A 192 0.22 -0.30 -16.61
CA ARG A 192 0.97 0.86 -16.13
C ARG A 192 1.50 0.66 -14.71
N LEU A 193 0.70 0.09 -13.82
CA LEU A 193 1.12 -0.21 -12.45
C LEU A 193 2.25 -1.25 -12.42
N LEU A 194 2.16 -2.28 -13.25
CA LEU A 194 3.19 -3.32 -13.36
C LEU A 194 4.50 -2.77 -13.93
N THR A 195 4.43 -1.89 -14.92
CA THR A 195 5.59 -1.20 -15.50
C THR A 195 6.26 -0.29 -14.45
N LEU A 196 5.47 0.40 -13.62
CA LEU A 196 5.98 1.22 -12.53
C LEU A 196 6.64 0.39 -11.41
N ASP A 197 6.23 -0.86 -11.25
CA ASP A 197 6.85 -1.84 -10.34
C ASP A 197 8.15 -2.47 -10.91
N GLY A 198 8.61 -1.97 -12.06
CA GLY A 198 9.85 -2.43 -12.69
C GLY A 198 9.70 -3.73 -13.50
N ARG A 199 8.49 -4.12 -13.83
CA ARG A 199 8.21 -5.29 -14.67
C ARG A 199 8.06 -4.89 -16.13
N HIS A 200 8.60 -5.70 -17.01
CA HIS A 200 8.36 -5.57 -18.44
C HIS A 200 6.97 -6.13 -18.75
N THR A 201 6.03 -5.26 -19.04
CA THR A 201 4.65 -5.62 -19.40
C THR A 201 4.29 -5.03 -20.74
N TYR A 202 3.44 -5.73 -21.46
CA TYR A 202 2.92 -5.28 -22.74
C TYR A 202 1.45 -5.66 -22.88
N LEU A 203 0.59 -4.64 -23.04
CA LEU A 203 -0.83 -4.84 -23.29
C LEU A 203 -1.05 -4.91 -24.82
N TYR A 204 -1.37 -6.09 -25.31
CA TYR A 204 -1.68 -6.30 -26.70
C TYR A 204 -3.20 -6.41 -26.92
N VAL A 205 -3.70 -5.64 -27.86
CA VAL A 205 -5.10 -5.69 -28.29
C VAL A 205 -5.10 -6.20 -29.74
N PRO A 206 -5.51 -7.47 -29.99
CA PRO A 206 -5.50 -8.01 -31.34
C PRO A 206 -6.51 -7.26 -32.25
N GLU A 207 -6.15 -7.07 -33.51
CA GLU A 207 -7.10 -6.68 -34.54
C GLU A 207 -8.04 -7.85 -34.89
N GLU A 208 -9.24 -7.55 -35.40
CA GLU A 208 -10.36 -8.53 -35.53
C GLU A 208 -10.07 -9.85 -36.29
N GLN A 209 -8.89 -10.03 -36.85
CA GLN A 209 -8.53 -11.22 -37.64
C GLN A 209 -7.27 -11.98 -37.15
N GLU A 210 -6.66 -11.58 -36.06
CA GLU A 210 -5.43 -12.23 -35.56
C GLU A 210 -5.74 -13.34 -34.57
N PRO A 211 -5.22 -14.57 -34.77
CA PRO A 211 -5.41 -15.66 -33.80
C PRO A 211 -4.58 -15.37 -32.53
N ALA A 212 -5.24 -15.06 -31.43
CA ALA A 212 -4.62 -14.71 -30.16
C ALA A 212 -3.58 -15.72 -29.67
N GLY A 213 -3.74 -17.01 -29.97
CA GLY A 213 -2.80 -18.09 -29.59
C GLY A 213 -1.40 -17.92 -30.19
N LEU A 214 -1.30 -17.49 -31.46
CA LEU A 214 -0.02 -17.33 -32.15
C LEU A 214 0.81 -16.17 -31.59
N ILE A 215 0.15 -15.13 -31.11
CA ILE A 215 0.78 -13.94 -30.53
C ILE A 215 1.29 -14.23 -29.13
N VAL A 216 0.50 -14.96 -28.34
CA VAL A 216 0.91 -15.39 -26.99
C VAL A 216 2.18 -16.23 -27.07
N ASP A 217 2.25 -17.19 -27.99
CA ASP A 217 3.45 -18.03 -28.19
C ASP A 217 4.65 -17.18 -28.65
N HIS A 218 4.45 -16.18 -29.49
CA HIS A 218 5.52 -15.30 -29.94
C HIS A 218 6.06 -14.41 -28.81
N LEU A 219 5.17 -13.84 -27.98
CA LEU A 219 5.56 -13.00 -26.83
C LEU A 219 6.24 -13.82 -25.73
N LEU A 220 5.80 -15.04 -25.46
CA LEU A 220 6.42 -15.94 -24.48
C LEU A 220 7.80 -16.44 -24.91
N ASN A 221 8.05 -16.54 -26.22
CA ASN A 221 9.34 -16.98 -26.77
C ASN A 221 10.33 -15.83 -27.05
N ALA A 222 9.87 -14.59 -27.02
CA ALA A 222 10.70 -13.41 -27.27
C ALA A 222 11.35 -12.84 -26.00
N GLY A 223 10.97 -13.31 -24.83
CA GLY A 223 11.38 -12.82 -23.60
C GLY A 223 12.06 -13.10 -22.59
#